data_b4ccf109294250f4b267fe7dfbcd3f0c
#
_entry.id   b4ccf109294250f4b267fe7dfbcd3f0c
#
_cell.length_a   1.000
_cell.length_b   1.000
_cell.length_c   1.000
_cell.angle_alpha   90.00
_cell.angle_beta   90.00
_cell.angle_gamma   90.00
#
_symmetry.space_group_name_H-M   'P 1'
#
loop_
_entity.id
_entity.type
_entity.pdbx_description
1 polymer ?
#
loop_
_entity_poly.entity_id
_entity_poly.type
_entity_poly.pdbx_seq_one_letter_code
_entity_poly.pdbx_strand_id
1 'polypeptide(L)'
;MKLLDSAATKIMVNLSVNGFGRIGRLVTRLIVENQSASSPIHLVHVNEMHGDATTSAYLLQFDSTHGRWPNHECTAPDPHTILITNTTTQTNHSIRFSNEADPAALDLTDVDMVVECTGVLKTRALLAPLLSKVQKIIVSAPMKEEVPNVVMGVNHSIYRPDQHAIVTAASCTTNAIAPVVKVLHEHIGIKHGMITTIHNTTNTQCAIDTAWPGKKEIRRTRSAGCNLIPTTTGSAKAITQIFPELKGLLDGRAVRTPMTVGGSIVDAVFEMKGEVTVEQINALMQQCSENGELVGILGYEDRPLVSTDYNNDSRSGIVDGGSTMVINKTMLKMYVWYDNEWGYSCRMWDLIQMVVKGGSV
;
A
#
# COMPACT_ATOMS: atom_id res chain seq x y z
N MET A 1 27.37 -12.62 -41.33
CA MET A 1 26.01 -12.83 -40.84
C MET A 1 26.10 -13.65 -39.57
N LYS A 2 26.30 -12.97 -38.41
CA LYS A 2 26.36 -13.61 -37.09
C LYS A 2 24.99 -13.47 -36.47
N LEU A 3 24.35 -14.59 -36.25
CA LEU A 3 23.11 -14.73 -35.50
C LEU A 3 23.37 -14.19 -34.08
N LEU A 4 22.66 -13.17 -33.69
CA LEU A 4 22.57 -12.69 -32.31
C LEU A 4 21.68 -13.66 -31.55
N ASP A 5 22.28 -14.59 -30.84
CA ASP A 5 21.64 -15.30 -29.73
C ASP A 5 21.39 -14.28 -28.60
N SER A 6 20.19 -13.72 -28.54
CA SER A 6 19.75 -12.95 -27.39
C SER A 6 19.20 -13.89 -26.33
N ALA A 7 20.07 -14.58 -25.63
CA ALA A 7 19.76 -15.04 -24.30
C ALA A 7 19.66 -13.77 -23.43
N ALA A 8 18.44 -13.30 -23.19
CA ALA A 8 18.18 -12.23 -22.23
C ALA A 8 18.74 -12.69 -20.89
N THR A 9 19.88 -12.16 -20.50
CA THR A 9 20.47 -12.37 -19.18
C THR A 9 19.42 -11.93 -18.18
N LYS A 10 18.85 -12.84 -17.41
CA LYS A 10 17.81 -12.56 -16.42
C LYS A 10 18.46 -11.64 -15.37
N ILE A 11 18.18 -10.34 -15.45
CA ILE A 11 18.76 -9.35 -14.53
C ILE A 11 18.13 -9.62 -13.17
N MET A 12 18.96 -10.05 -12.21
CA MET A 12 18.59 -10.14 -10.82
C MET A 12 18.57 -8.74 -10.23
N VAL A 13 17.52 -8.42 -9.47
CA VAL A 13 17.33 -7.13 -8.80
C VAL A 13 17.35 -7.34 -7.29
N ASN A 14 18.34 -6.79 -6.65
CA ASN A 14 18.53 -6.85 -5.21
C ASN A 14 17.79 -5.69 -4.54
N LEU A 15 16.92 -6.02 -3.60
CA LEU A 15 16.09 -5.08 -2.85
C LEU A 15 16.65 -4.83 -1.44
N SER A 16 16.47 -3.58 -0.99
CA SER A 16 16.54 -3.20 0.41
C SER A 16 15.19 -2.67 0.85
N VAL A 17 14.70 -3.06 2.03
CA VAL A 17 13.56 -2.45 2.70
C VAL A 17 14.08 -1.50 3.78
N ASN A 18 13.86 -0.20 3.60
CA ASN A 18 14.20 0.83 4.56
C ASN A 18 12.98 1.20 5.41
N GLY A 19 13.05 0.94 6.71
CA GLY A 19 11.92 1.03 7.64
C GLY A 19 11.21 -0.32 7.78
N PHE A 20 11.49 -1.02 8.87
CA PHE A 20 10.98 -2.36 9.16
C PHE A 20 9.77 -2.35 10.10
N GLY A 21 8.93 -1.29 9.96
CA GLY A 21 7.64 -1.12 10.62
C GLY A 21 6.57 -2.06 10.06
N ARG A 22 5.29 -1.71 10.26
CA ARG A 22 4.14 -2.52 9.81
C ARG A 22 4.24 -2.90 8.33
N ILE A 23 4.32 -1.90 7.45
CA ILE A 23 4.36 -2.11 5.98
C ILE A 23 5.65 -2.79 5.54
N GLY A 24 6.81 -2.38 6.07
CA GLY A 24 8.09 -3.00 5.68
C GLY A 24 8.12 -4.50 5.96
N ARG A 25 7.61 -4.95 7.13
CA ARG A 25 7.54 -6.38 7.45
C ARG A 25 6.55 -7.15 6.56
N LEU A 26 5.37 -6.58 6.26
CA LEU A 26 4.39 -7.24 5.38
C LEU A 26 4.90 -7.34 3.94
N VAL A 27 5.54 -6.29 3.43
CA VAL A 27 6.20 -6.32 2.11
C VAL A 27 7.33 -7.36 2.10
N THR A 28 8.09 -7.47 3.19
CA THR A 28 9.14 -8.52 3.33
C THR A 28 8.54 -9.92 3.26
N ARG A 29 7.42 -10.20 3.96
CA ARG A 29 6.73 -11.49 3.84
C ARG A 29 6.34 -11.78 2.40
N LEU A 30 5.74 -10.82 1.70
CA LEU A 30 5.32 -10.96 0.29
C LEU A 30 6.52 -11.21 -0.64
N ILE A 31 7.63 -10.49 -0.46
CA ILE A 31 8.83 -10.71 -1.27
C ILE A 31 9.36 -12.14 -1.07
N VAL A 32 9.52 -12.58 0.19
CA VAL A 32 10.08 -13.89 0.52
C VAL A 32 9.18 -15.03 0.06
N GLU A 33 7.85 -14.91 0.23
CA GLU A 33 6.88 -15.92 -0.24
C GLU A 33 6.90 -16.11 -1.77
N ASN A 34 7.22 -15.04 -2.50
CA ASN A 34 7.29 -15.06 -3.96
C ASN A 34 8.71 -15.20 -4.51
N GLN A 35 9.72 -15.29 -3.63
CA GLN A 35 11.11 -15.49 -4.00
C GLN A 35 11.39 -16.97 -4.25
N SER A 36 11.66 -17.32 -5.49
CA SER A 36 12.11 -18.66 -5.90
C SER A 36 13.51 -18.57 -6.50
N ALA A 37 14.17 -19.69 -6.70
CA ALA A 37 15.48 -19.75 -7.39
C ALA A 37 15.44 -19.13 -8.80
N SER A 38 14.26 -19.02 -9.39
CA SER A 38 14.03 -18.40 -10.69
C SER A 38 13.48 -16.97 -10.62
N SER A 39 13.22 -16.43 -9.42
CA SER A 39 12.76 -15.03 -9.24
C SER A 39 13.86 -14.06 -9.66
N PRO A 40 13.51 -12.98 -10.38
CA PRO A 40 14.47 -11.90 -10.61
C PRO A 40 14.62 -10.98 -9.40
N ILE A 41 13.82 -11.14 -8.33
CA ILE A 41 13.73 -10.22 -7.18
C ILE A 41 14.29 -10.93 -5.96
N HIS A 42 15.28 -10.32 -5.31
CA HIS A 42 15.92 -10.82 -4.10
C HIS A 42 15.94 -9.74 -3.01
N LEU A 43 15.42 -10.04 -1.82
CA LEU A 43 15.60 -9.19 -0.66
C LEU A 43 16.94 -9.52 0.00
N VAL A 44 17.85 -8.55 0.00
CA VAL A 44 19.21 -8.74 0.53
C VAL A 44 19.48 -7.92 1.79
N HIS A 45 18.68 -6.88 2.03
CA HIS A 45 18.92 -5.97 3.15
C HIS A 45 17.60 -5.41 3.72
N VAL A 46 17.56 -5.23 5.03
CA VAL A 46 16.55 -4.46 5.74
C VAL A 46 17.20 -3.51 6.73
N ASN A 47 16.62 -2.32 6.87
CA ASN A 47 17.05 -1.33 7.84
C ASN A 47 15.91 -0.93 8.77
N GLU A 48 16.18 -0.87 10.09
CA GLU A 48 15.25 -0.37 11.09
C GLU A 48 16.02 0.39 12.18
N MET A 49 15.74 1.66 12.35
CA MET A 49 16.47 2.48 13.31
C MET A 49 16.09 2.21 14.77
N HIS A 50 14.97 1.54 15.01
CA HIS A 50 14.50 1.19 16.35
C HIS A 50 14.52 -0.33 16.57
N GLY A 51 15.07 -0.75 17.68
CA GLY A 51 15.21 -2.18 18.02
C GLY A 51 16.48 -2.81 17.40
N ASP A 52 16.54 -4.12 17.40
CA ASP A 52 17.65 -4.93 16.94
C ASP A 52 17.19 -6.04 15.99
N ALA A 53 18.13 -6.82 15.45
CA ALA A 53 17.82 -7.93 14.55
C ALA A 53 16.92 -8.97 15.20
N THR A 54 17.12 -9.27 16.49
CA THR A 54 16.34 -10.25 17.25
C THR A 54 14.88 -9.80 17.37
N THR A 55 14.65 -8.57 17.80
CA THR A 55 13.30 -7.99 17.91
C THR A 55 12.64 -7.89 16.55
N SER A 56 13.39 -7.53 15.52
CA SER A 56 12.89 -7.41 14.13
C SER A 56 12.49 -8.77 13.57
N ALA A 57 13.29 -9.82 13.77
CA ALA A 57 12.95 -11.19 13.38
C ALA A 57 11.71 -11.70 14.12
N TYR A 58 11.61 -11.45 15.44
CA TYR A 58 10.43 -11.81 16.24
C TYR A 58 9.16 -11.12 15.69
N LEU A 59 9.19 -9.81 15.45
CA LEU A 59 8.05 -9.07 14.93
C LEU A 59 7.72 -9.40 13.48
N LEU A 60 8.68 -9.90 12.69
CA LEU A 60 8.43 -10.42 11.35
C LEU A 60 7.63 -11.73 11.41
N GLN A 61 7.95 -12.60 12.36
CA GLN A 61 7.28 -13.88 12.53
C GLN A 61 5.91 -13.76 13.20
N PHE A 62 5.80 -12.92 14.24
CA PHE A 62 4.59 -12.76 15.05
C PHE A 62 4.00 -11.37 14.86
N ASP A 63 2.77 -11.31 14.42
CA ASP A 63 2.05 -10.06 14.18
C ASP A 63 0.68 -10.10 14.86
N SER A 64 0.36 -9.06 15.63
CA SER A 64 -0.89 -9.01 16.41
C SER A 64 -2.13 -8.84 15.52
N THR A 65 -1.98 -8.29 14.32
CA THR A 65 -3.07 -8.04 13.37
C THR A 65 -3.18 -9.16 12.34
N HIS A 66 -2.04 -9.54 11.74
CA HIS A 66 -1.98 -10.49 10.62
C HIS A 66 -1.63 -11.91 11.04
N GLY A 67 -1.38 -12.11 12.35
CA GLY A 67 -1.09 -13.41 12.92
C GLY A 67 0.37 -13.88 12.71
N ARG A 68 0.64 -15.07 13.21
CA ARG A 68 1.92 -15.74 13.00
C ARG A 68 2.12 -16.02 11.50
N TRP A 69 3.32 -15.75 10.99
CA TRP A 69 3.66 -16.08 9.62
C TRP A 69 3.70 -17.60 9.43
N PRO A 70 2.78 -18.18 8.66
CA PRO A 70 2.70 -19.65 8.51
C PRO A 70 3.94 -20.21 7.81
N ASN A 71 4.35 -21.38 8.21
CA ASN A 71 5.45 -22.14 7.58
C ASN A 71 6.80 -21.40 7.52
N HIS A 72 6.98 -20.37 8.35
CA HIS A 72 8.25 -19.63 8.42
C HIS A 72 8.72 -19.52 9.88
N GLU A 73 10.02 -19.62 10.06
CA GLU A 73 10.72 -19.34 11.30
C GLU A 73 11.72 -18.22 11.05
N CYS A 74 11.68 -17.18 11.90
CA CYS A 74 12.54 -16.01 11.77
C CYS A 74 13.45 -15.92 12.99
N THR A 75 14.75 -15.89 12.78
CA THR A 75 15.76 -15.81 13.84
C THR A 75 16.81 -14.74 13.48
N ALA A 76 17.60 -14.33 14.46
CA ALA A 76 18.76 -13.48 14.27
C ALA A 76 20.00 -14.23 14.81
N PRO A 77 20.76 -14.90 13.92
CA PRO A 77 21.96 -15.65 14.33
C PRO A 77 23.07 -14.72 14.83
N ASP A 78 23.06 -13.47 14.41
CA ASP A 78 23.98 -12.41 14.83
C ASP A 78 23.30 -11.03 14.77
N PRO A 79 23.89 -9.94 15.31
CA PRO A 79 23.28 -8.61 15.33
C PRO A 79 22.99 -7.98 13.97
N HIS A 80 23.55 -8.52 12.89
CA HIS A 80 23.49 -7.95 11.55
C HIS A 80 22.76 -8.83 10.53
N THR A 81 22.15 -9.92 10.99
CA THR A 81 21.50 -10.90 10.11
C THR A 81 20.13 -11.28 10.62
N ILE A 82 19.13 -11.25 9.74
CA ILE A 82 17.86 -11.93 9.92
C ILE A 82 17.84 -13.15 9.01
N LEU A 83 17.63 -14.33 9.62
CA LEU A 83 17.50 -15.60 8.92
C LEU A 83 16.03 -15.99 8.92
N ILE A 84 15.47 -16.21 7.73
CA ILE A 84 14.11 -16.69 7.51
C ILE A 84 14.19 -18.09 6.92
N THR A 85 13.67 -19.07 7.65
CA THR A 85 13.61 -20.48 7.21
C THR A 85 12.17 -20.84 6.86
N ASN A 86 11.92 -21.24 5.63
CA ASN A 86 10.65 -21.88 5.28
C ASN A 86 10.67 -23.31 5.81
N THR A 87 9.81 -23.61 6.79
CA THR A 87 9.79 -24.90 7.51
C THR A 87 9.24 -26.05 6.65
N THR A 88 8.57 -25.75 5.54
CA THR A 88 8.05 -26.76 4.61
C THR A 88 9.09 -27.15 3.56
N THR A 89 9.73 -26.18 2.92
CA THR A 89 10.70 -26.39 1.84
C THR A 89 12.14 -26.49 2.34
N GLN A 90 12.39 -26.17 3.59
CA GLN A 90 13.73 -26.06 4.21
C GLN A 90 14.65 -25.05 3.50
N THR A 91 14.07 -24.08 2.80
CA THR A 91 14.84 -23.00 2.17
C THR A 91 15.13 -21.91 3.18
N ASN A 92 16.33 -21.36 3.10
CA ASN A 92 16.80 -20.29 3.98
C ASN A 92 17.00 -18.99 3.17
N HIS A 93 16.52 -17.88 3.73
CA HIS A 93 16.77 -16.54 3.22
C HIS A 93 17.56 -15.78 4.31
N SER A 94 18.82 -15.48 4.05
CA SER A 94 19.68 -14.67 4.91
C SER A 94 19.62 -13.23 4.44
N ILE A 95 19.20 -12.30 5.30
CA ILE A 95 19.00 -10.90 4.99
C ILE A 95 19.87 -10.08 5.92
N ARG A 96 20.69 -9.21 5.37
CA ARG A 96 21.51 -8.26 6.12
C ARG A 96 20.60 -7.26 6.85
N PHE A 97 20.90 -7.02 8.13
CA PHE A 97 20.17 -6.09 8.99
C PHE A 97 21.05 -4.92 9.41
N SER A 98 20.51 -3.70 9.40
CA SER A 98 21.17 -2.50 9.91
C SER A 98 20.26 -1.64 10.77
N ASN A 99 20.85 -0.84 11.67
CA ASN A 99 20.18 0.15 12.53
C ASN A 99 20.61 1.57 12.18
N GLU A 100 20.56 1.93 10.92
CA GLU A 100 21.07 3.24 10.49
C GLU A 100 19.91 4.27 10.42
N ALA A 101 20.11 5.38 11.11
CA ALA A 101 19.16 6.49 11.12
C ALA A 101 19.39 7.50 10.00
N ASP A 102 20.67 7.66 9.56
CA ASP A 102 21.03 8.57 8.48
C ASP A 102 20.99 7.84 7.12
N PRO A 103 20.09 8.22 6.21
CA PRO A 103 20.06 7.63 4.87
C PRO A 103 21.38 7.75 4.10
N ALA A 104 22.20 8.75 4.42
CA ALA A 104 23.50 8.93 3.77
C ALA A 104 24.54 7.89 4.25
N ALA A 105 24.40 7.41 5.49
CA ALA A 105 25.31 6.40 6.07
C ALA A 105 24.89 4.95 5.74
N LEU A 106 23.67 4.73 5.22
CA LEU A 106 23.20 3.38 4.87
C LEU A 106 24.12 2.70 3.89
N ASP A 107 24.60 1.50 4.24
CA ASP A 107 25.34 0.65 3.31
C ASP A 107 24.36 -0.09 2.38
N LEU A 108 24.31 0.35 1.13
CA LEU A 108 23.50 -0.22 0.05
C LEU A 108 24.38 -0.92 -1.00
N THR A 109 25.56 -1.39 -0.61
CA THR A 109 26.38 -2.23 -1.48
C THR A 109 25.55 -3.43 -1.96
N ASP A 110 25.60 -3.72 -3.24
CA ASP A 110 24.83 -4.79 -3.91
C ASP A 110 23.30 -4.61 -3.87
N VAL A 111 22.79 -3.39 -3.63
CA VAL A 111 21.37 -3.06 -3.70
C VAL A 111 21.07 -2.27 -4.97
N ASP A 112 20.11 -2.73 -5.76
CA ASP A 112 19.67 -2.05 -6.99
C ASP A 112 18.50 -1.10 -6.72
N MET A 113 17.62 -1.47 -5.78
CA MET A 113 16.40 -0.72 -5.49
C MET A 113 16.07 -0.71 -4.00
N VAL A 114 15.62 0.45 -3.50
CA VAL A 114 15.11 0.62 -2.14
C VAL A 114 13.59 0.68 -2.12
N VAL A 115 12.97 -0.09 -1.25
CA VAL A 115 11.57 0.02 -0.86
C VAL A 115 11.51 0.84 0.43
N GLU A 116 11.13 2.11 0.32
CA GLU A 116 11.11 3.08 1.41
C GLU A 116 9.83 2.98 2.22
N CYS A 117 9.91 2.44 3.41
CA CYS A 117 8.80 2.15 4.31
C CYS A 117 8.85 2.89 5.65
N THR A 118 9.76 3.85 5.85
CA THR A 118 9.88 4.61 7.10
C THR A 118 8.67 5.54 7.32
N GLY A 119 8.03 5.97 6.24
CA GLY A 119 6.98 6.99 6.28
C GLY A 119 7.50 8.40 6.62
N VAL A 120 8.81 8.61 6.64
CA VAL A 120 9.48 9.89 6.93
C VAL A 120 10.06 10.51 5.66
N LEU A 121 10.74 9.72 4.81
CA LEU A 121 11.41 10.20 3.61
C LEU A 121 10.41 10.38 2.46
N LYS A 122 9.74 11.55 2.41
CA LYS A 122 8.62 11.85 1.47
C LYS A 122 8.88 13.04 0.56
N THR A 123 10.14 13.41 0.38
CA THR A 123 10.55 14.45 -0.56
C THR A 123 11.78 13.99 -1.33
N ARG A 124 11.97 14.49 -2.56
CA ARG A 124 13.16 14.19 -3.36
C ARG A 124 14.45 14.53 -2.61
N ALA A 125 14.46 15.64 -1.87
CA ALA A 125 15.62 16.06 -1.09
C ALA A 125 15.98 15.05 0.01
N LEU A 126 14.99 14.49 0.72
CA LEU A 126 15.21 13.48 1.75
C LEU A 126 15.61 12.12 1.15
N LEU A 127 15.20 11.82 -0.07
CA LEU A 127 15.54 10.57 -0.78
C LEU A 127 16.85 10.67 -1.58
N ALA A 128 17.40 11.87 -1.78
CA ALA A 128 18.62 12.07 -2.58
C ALA A 128 19.82 11.25 -2.10
N PRO A 129 20.09 11.10 -0.79
CA PRO A 129 21.19 10.25 -0.32
C PRO A 129 21.04 8.78 -0.72
N LEU A 130 19.81 8.23 -0.71
CA LEU A 130 19.55 6.88 -1.17
C LEU A 130 19.68 6.78 -2.68
N LEU A 131 19.11 7.75 -3.41
CA LEU A 131 19.11 7.77 -4.88
C LEU A 131 20.55 7.89 -5.47
N SER A 132 21.49 8.43 -4.70
CA SER A 132 22.91 8.44 -5.11
C SER A 132 23.56 7.06 -5.09
N LYS A 133 22.93 6.06 -4.45
CA LYS A 133 23.47 4.71 -4.24
C LYS A 133 22.71 3.62 -5.00
N VAL A 134 21.43 3.87 -5.37
CA VAL A 134 20.57 2.89 -6.04
C VAL A 134 19.89 3.47 -7.27
N GLN A 135 19.43 2.61 -8.17
CA GLN A 135 18.81 3.04 -9.43
C GLN A 135 17.34 3.47 -9.24
N LYS A 136 16.62 2.84 -8.31
CA LYS A 136 15.18 3.04 -8.12
C LYS A 136 14.81 3.11 -6.64
N ILE A 137 13.81 3.91 -6.34
CA ILE A 137 13.19 3.97 -5.00
C ILE A 137 11.67 3.86 -5.15
N ILE A 138 11.05 2.92 -4.44
CA ILE A 138 9.61 2.78 -4.32
C ILE A 138 9.20 3.23 -2.93
N VAL A 139 8.35 4.26 -2.84
CA VAL A 139 7.95 4.87 -1.56
C VAL A 139 6.58 4.38 -1.13
N SER A 140 6.46 3.86 0.08
CA SER A 140 5.20 3.38 0.68
C SER A 140 4.34 4.50 1.29
N ALA A 141 4.36 5.69 0.70
CA ALA A 141 3.59 6.84 1.14
C ALA A 141 3.37 7.81 -0.03
N PRO A 142 2.26 8.57 -0.05
CA PRO A 142 2.06 9.55 -1.09
C PRO A 142 3.08 10.68 -1.01
N MET A 143 3.61 11.11 -2.14
CA MET A 143 4.46 12.27 -2.28
C MET A 143 3.69 13.44 -2.91
N LYS A 144 4.02 14.66 -2.50
CA LYS A 144 3.36 15.90 -3.01
C LYS A 144 4.08 16.49 -4.21
N GLU A 145 5.32 16.08 -4.43
CA GLU A 145 6.16 16.52 -5.54
C GLU A 145 5.73 15.82 -6.84
N GLU A 146 6.30 16.22 -7.96
CA GLU A 146 6.11 15.57 -9.26
C GLU A 146 6.80 14.21 -9.30
N VAL A 147 6.26 13.28 -8.55
CA VAL A 147 6.62 11.87 -8.50
C VAL A 147 5.37 11.08 -8.83
N PRO A 148 5.43 10.06 -9.71
CA PRO A 148 4.27 9.24 -10.01
C PRO A 148 3.71 8.58 -8.75
N ASN A 149 2.48 8.97 -8.37
CA ASN A 149 1.69 8.27 -7.39
C ASN A 149 0.87 7.19 -8.11
N VAL A 150 1.38 5.97 -8.14
CA VAL A 150 0.81 4.86 -8.90
C VAL A 150 -0.23 4.13 -8.08
N VAL A 151 -1.39 3.91 -8.67
CA VAL A 151 -2.44 3.02 -8.20
C VAL A 151 -2.61 1.93 -9.24
N MET A 152 -2.26 0.69 -8.88
CA MET A 152 -2.33 -0.45 -9.77
C MET A 152 -3.77 -0.67 -10.28
N GLY A 153 -3.91 -1.02 -11.56
CA GLY A 153 -5.20 -1.15 -12.25
C GLY A 153 -5.89 0.17 -12.60
N VAL A 154 -5.40 1.32 -12.09
CA VAL A 154 -6.03 2.64 -12.32
C VAL A 154 -5.18 3.53 -13.21
N ASN A 155 -3.97 3.85 -12.78
CA ASN A 155 -3.08 4.75 -13.51
C ASN A 155 -1.63 4.23 -13.65
N HIS A 156 -1.40 2.95 -13.44
CA HIS A 156 -0.06 2.36 -13.46
C HIS A 156 0.68 2.59 -14.78
N SER A 157 -0.03 2.80 -15.86
CA SER A 157 0.52 3.15 -17.18
C SER A 157 1.24 4.50 -17.24
N ILE A 158 1.14 5.35 -16.20
CA ILE A 158 1.93 6.60 -16.13
C ILE A 158 3.40 6.36 -15.82
N TYR A 159 3.76 5.18 -15.29
CA TYR A 159 5.15 4.86 -14.97
C TYR A 159 5.99 4.79 -16.26
N ARG A 160 7.14 5.44 -16.23
CA ARG A 160 8.14 5.45 -17.32
C ARG A 160 9.49 5.08 -16.73
N PRO A 161 10.03 3.88 -17.02
CA PRO A 161 11.27 3.39 -16.43
C PRO A 161 12.46 4.35 -16.59
N ASP A 162 12.57 4.96 -17.75
CA ASP A 162 13.70 5.85 -18.09
C ASP A 162 13.62 7.22 -17.41
N GLN A 163 12.43 7.64 -16.96
CA GLN A 163 12.20 8.98 -16.41
C GLN A 163 11.98 8.98 -14.89
N HIS A 164 11.48 7.87 -14.36
CA HIS A 164 11.04 7.80 -12.99
C HIS A 164 11.98 6.93 -12.14
N ALA A 165 12.96 7.57 -11.53
CA ALA A 165 13.84 6.92 -10.54
C ALA A 165 13.16 6.75 -9.18
N ILE A 166 12.14 7.58 -8.87
CA ILE A 166 11.32 7.49 -7.67
C ILE A 166 9.88 7.31 -8.10
N VAL A 167 9.16 6.36 -7.47
CA VAL A 167 7.74 6.10 -7.66
C VAL A 167 7.09 5.80 -6.32
N THR A 168 5.80 6.09 -6.17
CA THR A 168 5.06 5.78 -4.93
C THR A 168 3.83 4.94 -5.21
N ALA A 169 3.45 4.09 -4.25
CA ALA A 169 2.19 3.36 -4.25
C ALA A 169 1.01 4.18 -3.67
N ALA A 170 1.11 5.52 -3.65
CA ALA A 170 0.10 6.40 -3.06
C ALA A 170 -0.23 6.03 -1.60
N SER A 171 -1.50 6.06 -1.18
CA SER A 171 -1.94 5.66 0.17
C SER A 171 -2.90 4.49 0.11
N CYS A 172 -3.05 3.76 1.23
CA CYS A 172 -4.00 2.65 1.35
C CYS A 172 -5.44 3.07 1.00
N THR A 173 -5.90 4.21 1.52
CA THR A 173 -7.24 4.74 1.23
C THR A 173 -7.38 5.15 -0.24
N THR A 174 -6.33 5.72 -0.86
CA THR A 174 -6.35 6.04 -2.30
C THR A 174 -6.46 4.77 -3.14
N ASN A 175 -5.70 3.72 -2.79
CA ASN A 175 -5.79 2.42 -3.46
C ASN A 175 -7.19 1.79 -3.31
N ALA A 176 -7.83 1.95 -2.15
CA ALA A 176 -9.17 1.41 -1.91
C ALA A 176 -10.26 2.09 -2.78
N ILE A 177 -10.23 3.42 -2.89
CA ILE A 177 -11.33 4.15 -3.51
C ILE A 177 -11.10 4.51 -4.99
N ALA A 178 -9.85 4.61 -5.46
CA ALA A 178 -9.57 4.98 -6.84
C ALA A 178 -10.12 3.99 -7.89
N PRO A 179 -10.07 2.66 -7.68
CA PRO A 179 -10.74 1.71 -8.58
C PRO A 179 -12.25 1.94 -8.69
N VAL A 180 -12.92 2.23 -7.58
CA VAL A 180 -14.36 2.55 -7.56
C VAL A 180 -14.65 3.84 -8.32
N VAL A 181 -13.85 4.89 -8.07
CA VAL A 181 -13.96 6.16 -8.80
C VAL A 181 -13.72 5.97 -10.29
N LYS A 182 -12.73 5.15 -10.69
CA LYS A 182 -12.48 4.80 -12.11
C LYS A 182 -13.73 4.23 -12.73
N VAL A 183 -14.28 3.18 -12.16
CA VAL A 183 -15.47 2.49 -12.69
C VAL A 183 -16.65 3.46 -12.80
N LEU A 184 -16.97 4.19 -11.74
CA LEU A 184 -18.10 5.13 -11.75
C LEU A 184 -17.89 6.28 -12.73
N HIS A 185 -16.68 6.85 -12.77
CA HIS A 185 -16.41 8.03 -13.58
C HIS A 185 -16.37 7.73 -15.07
N GLU A 186 -15.75 6.61 -15.46
CA GLU A 186 -15.64 6.19 -16.86
C GLU A 186 -16.97 5.70 -17.45
N HIS A 187 -17.82 5.03 -16.65
CA HIS A 187 -19.07 4.44 -17.18
C HIS A 187 -20.28 5.36 -17.06
N ILE A 188 -20.34 6.23 -16.04
CA ILE A 188 -21.53 7.04 -15.73
C ILE A 188 -21.19 8.52 -15.63
N GLY A 189 -20.02 8.84 -15.09
CA GLY A 189 -19.57 10.17 -14.77
C GLY A 189 -19.96 10.63 -13.37
N ILE A 190 -18.95 11.08 -12.61
CA ILE A 190 -19.14 11.70 -11.30
C ILE A 190 -19.24 13.21 -11.51
N LYS A 191 -20.24 13.84 -10.88
CA LYS A 191 -20.45 15.29 -10.89
C LYS A 191 -19.68 15.96 -9.75
N HIS A 192 -19.85 15.44 -8.54
CA HIS A 192 -19.09 15.79 -7.33
C HIS A 192 -19.32 14.73 -6.25
N GLY A 193 -18.56 14.80 -5.15
CA GLY A 193 -18.75 13.85 -4.07
C GLY A 193 -17.92 14.15 -2.81
N MET A 194 -18.24 13.42 -1.76
CA MET A 194 -17.52 13.45 -0.50
C MET A 194 -17.14 12.04 -0.05
N ILE A 195 -15.95 11.92 0.54
CA ILE A 195 -15.41 10.65 1.00
C ILE A 195 -15.05 10.77 2.47
N THR A 196 -15.56 9.86 3.30
CA THR A 196 -15.15 9.70 4.68
C THR A 196 -14.55 8.32 4.89
N THR A 197 -13.28 8.24 5.26
CA THR A 197 -12.71 6.96 5.67
C THR A 197 -12.80 6.79 7.18
N ILE A 198 -13.44 5.72 7.61
CA ILE A 198 -13.46 5.21 8.99
C ILE A 198 -12.28 4.24 9.07
N HIS A 199 -11.20 4.72 9.67
CA HIS A 199 -9.88 4.13 9.48
C HIS A 199 -9.34 3.54 10.79
N ASN A 200 -8.80 2.34 10.72
CA ASN A 200 -8.14 1.69 11.84
C ASN A 200 -6.99 2.54 12.39
N THR A 201 -6.68 2.31 13.67
CA THR A 201 -5.53 2.93 14.33
C THR A 201 -4.24 2.60 13.58
N THR A 202 -3.35 3.57 13.50
CA THR A 202 -2.00 3.41 12.95
C THR A 202 -0.97 3.94 13.93
N ASN A 203 0.31 3.63 13.72
CA ASN A 203 1.44 4.11 14.54
C ASN A 203 1.58 5.64 14.61
N THR A 204 0.80 6.39 13.83
CA THR A 204 0.75 7.85 13.90
C THR A 204 -0.11 8.38 15.04
N GLN A 205 -0.75 7.52 15.82
CA GLN A 205 -1.58 7.83 16.98
C GLN A 205 -0.88 7.34 18.25
N CYS A 206 -1.19 7.99 19.38
CA CYS A 206 -0.61 7.63 20.66
C CYS A 206 -1.50 6.61 21.38
N ALA A 207 -0.91 5.65 22.12
CA ALA A 207 -1.67 4.72 22.93
C ALA A 207 -2.38 5.43 24.10
N ILE A 208 -1.71 6.44 24.69
CA ILE A 208 -2.23 7.31 25.76
C ILE A 208 -2.05 8.77 25.35
N ASP A 209 -2.74 9.70 26.02
CA ASP A 209 -2.57 11.14 25.78
C ASP A 209 -1.10 11.55 25.99
N THR A 210 -0.46 12.04 24.95
CA THR A 210 0.98 12.33 24.95
C THR A 210 1.29 13.58 24.13
N ALA A 211 2.04 14.51 24.71
CA ALA A 211 2.57 15.64 23.96
C ALA A 211 3.62 15.13 22.95
N TRP A 212 3.32 15.25 21.68
CA TRP A 212 4.19 14.79 20.61
C TRP A 212 4.72 15.99 19.81
N PRO A 213 6.01 16.31 19.91
CA PRO A 213 6.60 17.42 19.17
C PRO A 213 6.41 17.25 17.64
N GLY A 214 6.09 18.35 16.96
CA GLY A 214 5.95 18.37 15.49
C GLY A 214 4.65 17.80 14.92
N LYS A 215 3.71 17.31 15.73
CA LYS A 215 2.37 16.94 15.25
C LYS A 215 1.59 18.18 14.84
N LYS A 216 1.34 18.32 13.54
CA LYS A 216 0.50 19.41 12.99
C LYS A 216 -0.97 19.27 13.37
N GLU A 217 -1.43 18.04 13.64
CA GLU A 217 -2.82 17.71 13.95
C GLU A 217 -2.91 17.25 15.41
N ILE A 218 -3.24 18.20 16.29
CA ILE A 218 -3.22 18.03 17.75
C ILE A 218 -4.11 16.87 18.24
N ARG A 219 -5.21 16.57 17.53
CA ARG A 219 -6.12 15.45 17.88
C ARG A 219 -5.41 14.10 17.92
N ARG A 220 -4.33 13.91 17.16
CA ARG A 220 -3.54 12.66 17.14
C ARG A 220 -2.68 12.45 18.38
N THR A 221 -2.58 13.45 19.27
CA THR A 221 -1.91 13.31 20.57
C THR A 221 -2.80 12.64 21.62
N ARG A 222 -4.09 12.46 21.32
CA ARG A 222 -5.06 11.81 22.18
C ARG A 222 -5.02 10.29 22.00
N SER A 223 -5.35 9.58 23.09
CA SER A 223 -5.37 8.12 23.14
C SER A 223 -6.17 7.51 21.99
N ALA A 224 -5.53 6.61 21.24
CA ALA A 224 -6.15 5.89 20.14
C ALA A 224 -7.17 4.85 20.60
N GLY A 225 -6.95 4.27 21.79
CA GLY A 225 -7.73 3.12 22.28
C GLY A 225 -9.16 3.43 22.74
N CYS A 226 -9.52 4.72 22.89
CA CYS A 226 -10.83 5.11 23.42
C CYS A 226 -11.49 6.29 22.69
N ASN A 227 -10.91 6.79 21.59
CA ASN A 227 -11.40 7.98 20.90
C ASN A 227 -11.68 7.74 19.44
N LEU A 228 -12.77 8.33 18.93
CA LEU A 228 -12.94 8.64 17.53
C LEU A 228 -12.19 9.94 17.24
N ILE A 229 -11.25 9.90 16.29
CA ILE A 229 -10.35 11.03 16.03
C ILE A 229 -10.54 11.54 14.58
N PRO A 230 -11.34 12.61 14.37
CA PRO A 230 -11.44 13.24 13.06
C PRO A 230 -10.08 13.82 12.63
N THR A 231 -9.64 13.47 11.42
CA THR A 231 -8.37 13.90 10.86
C THR A 231 -8.51 14.24 9.38
N THR A 232 -7.51 14.91 8.83
CA THR A 232 -7.42 15.11 7.38
C THR A 232 -7.06 13.79 6.68
N THR A 233 -7.51 13.64 5.43
CA THR A 233 -7.02 12.63 4.48
C THR A 233 -6.52 13.31 3.22
N GLY A 234 -5.44 12.79 2.64
CA GLY A 234 -4.94 13.23 1.35
C GLY A 234 -5.59 12.51 0.16
N SER A 235 -6.44 11.50 0.43
CA SER A 235 -6.90 10.57 -0.60
C SER A 235 -7.80 11.25 -1.65
N ALA A 236 -8.72 12.13 -1.25
CA ALA A 236 -9.55 12.87 -2.22
C ALA A 236 -8.68 13.73 -3.17
N LYS A 237 -7.65 14.40 -2.64
CA LYS A 237 -6.69 15.16 -3.45
C LYS A 237 -5.86 14.25 -4.35
N ALA A 238 -5.44 13.07 -3.87
CA ALA A 238 -4.71 12.11 -4.68
C ALA A 238 -5.56 11.59 -5.84
N ILE A 239 -6.85 11.33 -5.62
CA ILE A 239 -7.78 10.95 -6.68
C ILE A 239 -7.89 12.04 -7.75
N THR A 240 -7.92 13.32 -7.37
CA THR A 240 -7.96 14.42 -8.34
C THR A 240 -6.63 14.66 -9.07
N GLN A 241 -5.56 14.03 -8.67
CA GLN A 241 -4.32 13.95 -9.46
C GLN A 241 -4.40 12.84 -10.52
N ILE A 242 -5.14 11.75 -10.20
CA ILE A 242 -5.37 10.65 -11.14
C ILE A 242 -6.45 11.03 -12.17
N PHE A 243 -7.50 11.69 -11.72
CA PHE A 243 -8.62 12.19 -12.53
C PHE A 243 -8.68 13.73 -12.42
N PRO A 244 -7.89 14.48 -13.22
CA PRO A 244 -7.78 15.94 -13.13
C PRO A 244 -9.11 16.68 -13.31
N GLU A 245 -10.05 16.11 -14.06
CA GLU A 245 -11.41 16.61 -14.27
C GLU A 245 -12.27 16.65 -13.01
N LEU A 246 -11.92 15.85 -11.99
CA LEU A 246 -12.58 15.86 -10.68
C LEU A 246 -11.93 16.84 -9.69
N LYS A 247 -10.97 17.65 -10.13
CA LYS A 247 -10.32 18.63 -9.28
C LYS A 247 -11.30 19.69 -8.75
N GLY A 248 -11.39 19.80 -7.42
CA GLY A 248 -12.34 20.67 -6.75
C GLY A 248 -13.76 20.11 -6.64
N LEU A 249 -14.03 18.95 -7.21
CA LEU A 249 -15.32 18.27 -7.17
C LEU A 249 -15.34 17.13 -6.14
N LEU A 250 -14.20 16.69 -5.65
CA LEU A 250 -14.07 15.68 -4.59
C LEU A 250 -13.30 16.25 -3.40
N ASP A 251 -13.82 16.03 -2.19
CA ASP A 251 -13.11 16.28 -0.93
C ASP A 251 -13.41 15.17 0.09
N GLY A 252 -12.67 15.13 1.20
CA GLY A 252 -12.87 14.07 2.18
C GLY A 252 -12.18 14.28 3.50
N ARG A 253 -12.58 13.44 4.47
CA ARG A 253 -12.03 13.41 5.83
C ARG A 253 -11.76 11.95 6.25
N ALA A 254 -11.00 11.81 7.34
CA ALA A 254 -10.83 10.53 8.01
C ALA A 254 -11.36 10.63 9.44
N VAL A 255 -11.97 9.57 9.91
CA VAL A 255 -12.26 9.33 11.32
C VAL A 255 -11.45 8.12 11.75
N ARG A 256 -10.46 8.32 12.61
CA ARG A 256 -9.70 7.22 13.20
C ARG A 256 -10.52 6.57 14.31
N THR A 257 -10.54 5.25 14.32
CA THR A 257 -11.27 4.43 15.29
C THR A 257 -10.30 3.71 16.22
N PRO A 258 -10.74 3.27 17.39
CA PRO A 258 -9.91 2.51 18.33
C PRO A 258 -9.65 1.05 17.89
N MET A 259 -9.99 0.67 16.67
CA MET A 259 -9.76 -0.67 16.13
C MET A 259 -8.33 -0.80 15.60
N THR A 260 -7.70 -1.92 15.90
CA THR A 260 -6.36 -2.29 15.44
C THR A 260 -6.36 -3.50 14.50
N VAL A 261 -7.46 -4.23 14.44
CA VAL A 261 -7.63 -5.48 13.66
C VAL A 261 -8.87 -5.34 12.77
N GLY A 262 -8.81 -5.93 11.59
CA GLY A 262 -9.90 -5.94 10.61
C GLY A 262 -9.82 -4.81 9.59
N GLY A 263 -10.78 -4.77 8.70
CA GLY A 263 -10.83 -3.80 7.60
C GLY A 263 -11.19 -2.38 8.06
N SER A 264 -10.57 -1.40 7.43
CA SER A 264 -11.07 -0.03 7.39
C SER A 264 -12.20 0.08 6.35
N ILE A 265 -13.01 1.13 6.43
CA ILE A 265 -14.11 1.33 5.48
C ILE A 265 -14.11 2.77 4.95
N VAL A 266 -14.38 2.93 3.67
CA VAL A 266 -14.69 4.22 3.05
C VAL A 266 -16.20 4.35 2.92
N ASP A 267 -16.76 5.40 3.48
CA ASP A 267 -18.12 5.91 3.22
C ASP A 267 -17.99 6.97 2.11
N ALA A 268 -18.48 6.65 0.92
CA ALA A 268 -18.41 7.51 -0.26
C ALA A 268 -19.80 7.90 -0.73
N VAL A 269 -19.99 9.21 -0.93
CA VAL A 269 -21.23 9.77 -1.48
C VAL A 269 -20.88 10.55 -2.74
N PHE A 270 -21.55 10.21 -3.85
CA PHE A 270 -21.35 10.83 -5.15
C PHE A 270 -22.68 11.31 -5.74
N GLU A 271 -22.66 12.49 -6.33
CA GLU A 271 -23.68 12.91 -7.28
C GLU A 271 -23.23 12.47 -8.67
N MET A 272 -24.02 11.62 -9.31
CA MET A 272 -23.74 11.05 -10.63
C MET A 272 -24.24 11.98 -11.74
N LYS A 273 -23.60 11.93 -12.92
CA LYS A 273 -24.05 12.69 -14.10
C LYS A 273 -25.27 12.04 -14.76
N GLY A 274 -25.37 10.72 -14.71
CA GLY A 274 -26.48 9.92 -15.24
C GLY A 274 -27.38 9.39 -14.13
N GLU A 275 -28.63 9.04 -14.47
CA GLU A 275 -29.52 8.29 -13.60
C GLU A 275 -29.01 6.86 -13.41
N VAL A 276 -29.10 6.35 -12.20
CA VAL A 276 -28.62 5.00 -11.81
C VAL A 276 -29.63 4.34 -10.85
N THR A 277 -29.58 3.01 -10.80
CA THR A 277 -30.22 2.21 -9.75
C THR A 277 -29.17 1.44 -8.94
N VAL A 278 -29.57 0.94 -7.79
CA VAL A 278 -28.70 0.10 -6.94
C VAL A 278 -28.24 -1.13 -7.72
N GLU A 279 -29.15 -1.79 -8.43
CA GLU A 279 -28.85 -3.01 -9.20
C GLU A 279 -27.85 -2.75 -10.32
N GLN A 280 -27.98 -1.62 -11.03
CA GLN A 280 -27.03 -1.23 -12.08
C GLN A 280 -25.63 -0.98 -11.53
N ILE A 281 -25.51 -0.25 -10.41
CA ILE A 281 -24.24 0.03 -9.76
C ILE A 281 -23.59 -1.27 -9.27
N ASN A 282 -24.35 -2.11 -8.57
CA ASN A 282 -23.83 -3.37 -8.03
C ASN A 282 -23.37 -4.32 -9.14
N ALA A 283 -24.16 -4.48 -10.21
CA ALA A 283 -23.80 -5.29 -11.37
C ALA A 283 -22.53 -4.76 -12.06
N LEU A 284 -22.40 -3.43 -12.21
CA LEU A 284 -21.21 -2.80 -12.78
C LEU A 284 -19.96 -3.05 -11.93
N MET A 285 -20.04 -2.87 -10.62
CA MET A 285 -18.93 -3.10 -9.69
C MET A 285 -18.52 -4.58 -9.68
N GLN A 286 -19.48 -5.50 -9.64
CA GLN A 286 -19.23 -6.93 -9.71
C GLN A 286 -18.53 -7.30 -11.03
N GLN A 287 -19.07 -6.85 -12.17
CA GLN A 287 -18.50 -7.11 -13.48
C GLN A 287 -17.04 -6.64 -13.58
N CYS A 288 -16.75 -5.42 -13.11
CA CYS A 288 -15.39 -4.87 -13.14
C CYS A 288 -14.44 -5.55 -12.15
N SER A 289 -14.94 -6.12 -11.05
CA SER A 289 -14.13 -6.89 -10.11
C SER A 289 -13.74 -8.27 -10.63
N GLU A 290 -14.52 -8.83 -11.54
CA GLU A 290 -14.34 -10.17 -12.12
C GLU A 290 -13.63 -10.14 -13.48
N ASN A 291 -13.58 -8.96 -14.14
CA ASN A 291 -13.06 -8.84 -15.51
C ASN A 291 -12.15 -7.62 -15.68
N GLY A 292 -11.13 -7.75 -16.53
CA GLY A 292 -10.25 -6.65 -16.95
C GLY A 292 -9.15 -6.32 -15.94
N GLU A 293 -8.72 -5.06 -15.96
CA GLU A 293 -7.54 -4.58 -15.23
C GLU A 293 -7.71 -4.52 -13.70
N LEU A 294 -8.93 -4.62 -13.20
CA LEU A 294 -9.25 -4.50 -11.77
C LEU A 294 -9.38 -5.87 -11.07
N VAL A 295 -9.22 -6.97 -11.79
CA VAL A 295 -9.23 -8.32 -11.19
C VAL A 295 -8.14 -8.43 -10.13
N GLY A 296 -8.52 -8.89 -8.92
CA GLY A 296 -7.61 -8.97 -7.77
C GLY A 296 -7.29 -7.62 -7.10
N ILE A 297 -7.79 -6.51 -7.64
CA ILE A 297 -7.62 -5.15 -7.11
C ILE A 297 -8.94 -4.62 -6.53
N LEU A 298 -10.00 -4.61 -7.32
CA LEU A 298 -11.36 -4.32 -6.89
C LEU A 298 -12.05 -5.63 -6.48
N GLY A 299 -12.82 -5.59 -5.41
CA GLY A 299 -13.70 -6.66 -5.00
C GLY A 299 -15.15 -6.20 -4.92
N TYR A 300 -16.06 -7.16 -4.95
CA TYR A 300 -17.48 -6.99 -4.70
C TYR A 300 -17.93 -8.06 -3.70
N GLU A 301 -18.78 -7.67 -2.73
CA GLU A 301 -19.28 -8.57 -1.69
C GLU A 301 -20.75 -8.22 -1.41
N ASP A 302 -21.63 -9.21 -1.44
CA ASP A 302 -23.05 -9.08 -1.15
C ASP A 302 -23.49 -9.72 0.17
N ARG A 303 -22.59 -10.48 0.81
CA ARG A 303 -22.83 -11.06 2.13
C ARG A 303 -22.72 -9.99 3.21
N PRO A 304 -23.47 -10.12 4.33
CA PRO A 304 -23.46 -9.17 5.42
C PRO A 304 -22.21 -9.38 6.32
N LEU A 305 -21.04 -9.04 5.79
CA LEU A 305 -19.75 -9.18 6.47
C LEU A 305 -19.41 -7.93 7.28
N VAL A 306 -18.44 -8.06 8.18
CA VAL A 306 -17.96 -6.98 9.06
C VAL A 306 -16.43 -6.80 8.93
N SER A 307 -15.89 -5.79 9.56
CA SER A 307 -14.49 -5.35 9.40
C SER A 307 -13.47 -6.48 9.58
N THR A 308 -13.69 -7.42 10.50
CA THR A 308 -12.74 -8.51 10.78
C THR A 308 -12.66 -9.56 9.68
N ASP A 309 -13.71 -9.68 8.87
CA ASP A 309 -13.76 -10.62 7.74
C ASP A 309 -12.87 -10.18 6.58
N TYR A 310 -12.50 -8.90 6.54
CA TYR A 310 -11.60 -8.31 5.54
C TYR A 310 -10.14 -8.24 5.99
N ASN A 311 -9.81 -8.81 7.16
CA ASN A 311 -8.43 -8.90 7.61
C ASN A 311 -7.65 -9.87 6.70
N ASN A 312 -6.48 -9.47 6.25
CA ASN A 312 -5.66 -10.18 5.27
C ASN A 312 -6.29 -10.31 3.87
N ASP A 313 -7.29 -9.49 3.53
CA ASP A 313 -7.76 -9.41 2.15
C ASP A 313 -6.74 -8.70 1.28
N SER A 314 -6.33 -9.36 0.20
CA SER A 314 -5.30 -8.83 -0.71
C SER A 314 -5.81 -7.77 -1.68
N ARG A 315 -7.13 -7.62 -1.83
CA ARG A 315 -7.74 -6.62 -2.71
C ARG A 315 -7.58 -5.21 -2.13
N SER A 316 -7.53 -4.23 -3.00
CA SER A 316 -7.34 -2.82 -2.62
C SER A 316 -8.60 -2.20 -2.02
N GLY A 317 -9.77 -2.55 -2.54
CA GLY A 317 -11.06 -2.09 -2.07
C GLY A 317 -12.15 -3.07 -2.45
N ILE A 318 -13.06 -3.36 -1.52
CA ILE A 318 -14.16 -4.30 -1.70
C ILE A 318 -15.47 -3.54 -1.51
N VAL A 319 -16.26 -3.44 -2.57
CA VAL A 319 -17.58 -2.80 -2.53
C VAL A 319 -18.53 -3.67 -1.74
N ASP A 320 -19.19 -3.07 -0.73
CA ASP A 320 -20.28 -3.66 0.02
C ASP A 320 -21.60 -3.45 -0.76
N GLY A 321 -21.97 -4.45 -1.54
CA GLY A 321 -23.13 -4.38 -2.41
C GLY A 321 -24.45 -4.27 -1.66
N GLY A 322 -24.54 -4.90 -0.46
CA GLY A 322 -25.73 -4.84 0.39
C GLY A 322 -25.99 -3.45 1.00
N SER A 323 -24.95 -2.61 1.04
CA SER A 323 -25.02 -1.25 1.60
C SER A 323 -25.10 -0.16 0.54
N THR A 324 -25.17 -0.48 -0.73
CA THR A 324 -25.31 0.49 -1.82
C THR A 324 -26.69 1.16 -1.76
N MET A 325 -26.74 2.49 -1.82
CA MET A 325 -27.98 3.27 -1.79
C MET A 325 -27.99 4.31 -2.90
N VAL A 326 -29.16 4.51 -3.50
CA VAL A 326 -29.41 5.56 -4.50
C VAL A 326 -30.62 6.38 -4.07
N ILE A 327 -30.45 7.71 -4.02
CA ILE A 327 -31.51 8.66 -3.75
C ILE A 327 -31.68 9.57 -4.98
N ASN A 328 -32.93 9.88 -5.33
CA ASN A 328 -33.27 10.75 -6.44
C ASN A 328 -32.57 10.36 -7.75
N LYS A 329 -32.31 9.04 -7.94
CA LYS A 329 -31.68 8.44 -9.12
C LYS A 329 -30.22 8.86 -9.41
N THR A 330 -29.71 9.89 -8.75
CA THR A 330 -28.37 10.43 -9.05
C THR A 330 -27.45 10.50 -7.84
N MET A 331 -28.00 10.57 -6.61
CA MET A 331 -27.18 10.55 -5.40
C MET A 331 -26.88 9.11 -5.01
N LEU A 332 -25.65 8.68 -5.22
CA LEU A 332 -25.13 7.36 -4.89
C LEU A 332 -24.35 7.40 -3.58
N LYS A 333 -24.66 6.46 -2.67
CA LYS A 333 -23.84 6.17 -1.49
C LYS A 333 -23.36 4.74 -1.53
N MET A 334 -22.06 4.53 -1.22
CA MET A 334 -21.39 3.24 -1.22
C MET A 334 -20.48 3.09 -0.02
N TYR A 335 -20.33 1.87 0.46
CA TYR A 335 -19.24 1.47 1.36
C TYR A 335 -18.19 0.65 0.61
N VAL A 336 -16.93 0.90 0.94
CA VAL A 336 -15.79 0.18 0.36
C VAL A 336 -14.87 -0.25 1.49
N TRP A 337 -14.81 -1.55 1.74
CA TRP A 337 -13.92 -2.17 2.72
C TRP A 337 -12.49 -2.28 2.19
N TYR A 338 -11.52 -2.23 3.08
CA TYR A 338 -10.11 -2.46 2.70
C TYR A 338 -9.24 -2.79 3.92
N ASP A 339 -8.34 -3.76 3.77
CA ASP A 339 -7.25 -3.94 4.72
C ASP A 339 -6.18 -2.87 4.45
N ASN A 340 -6.05 -1.91 5.38
CA ASN A 340 -5.16 -0.77 5.20
C ASN A 340 -3.66 -1.11 5.30
N GLU A 341 -3.31 -2.32 5.71
CA GLU A 341 -1.94 -2.81 5.83
C GLU A 341 -1.65 -3.91 4.80
N TRP A 342 -2.40 -5.03 4.82
CA TRP A 342 -2.15 -6.16 3.93
C TRP A 342 -2.49 -5.85 2.47
N GLY A 343 -3.71 -5.40 2.19
CA GLY A 343 -4.12 -5.04 0.82
C GLY A 343 -3.20 -3.98 0.21
N TYR A 344 -2.78 -3.00 1.02
CA TYR A 344 -1.80 -2.01 0.59
C TYR A 344 -0.41 -2.62 0.32
N SER A 345 0.04 -3.54 1.17
CA SER A 345 1.32 -4.23 0.98
C SER A 345 1.33 -5.10 -0.27
N CYS A 346 0.19 -5.70 -0.62
CA CYS A 346 0.02 -6.40 -1.90
C CYS A 346 0.20 -5.44 -3.09
N ARG A 347 -0.34 -4.23 -3.03
CA ARG A 347 -0.11 -3.20 -4.07
C ARG A 347 1.33 -2.73 -4.13
N MET A 348 2.01 -2.65 -3.00
CA MET A 348 3.46 -2.40 -2.99
C MET A 348 4.22 -3.51 -3.72
N TRP A 349 3.85 -4.78 -3.50
CA TRP A 349 4.44 -5.92 -4.18
C TRP A 349 4.18 -5.88 -5.70
N ASP A 350 2.96 -5.60 -6.13
CA ASP A 350 2.64 -5.45 -7.55
C ASP A 350 3.45 -4.33 -8.22
N LEU A 351 3.61 -3.20 -7.51
CA LEU A 351 4.41 -2.08 -7.99
C LEU A 351 5.90 -2.45 -8.10
N ILE A 352 6.45 -3.20 -7.12
CA ILE A 352 7.82 -3.73 -7.18
C ILE A 352 7.98 -4.60 -8.43
N GLN A 353 7.07 -5.55 -8.66
CA GLN A 353 7.12 -6.43 -9.82
C GLN A 353 7.05 -5.64 -11.14
N MET A 354 6.15 -4.67 -11.24
CA MET A 354 6.01 -3.82 -12.43
C MET A 354 7.28 -3.02 -12.69
N VAL A 355 7.89 -2.43 -11.67
CA VAL A 355 9.14 -1.65 -11.80
C VAL A 355 10.29 -2.54 -12.26
N VAL A 356 10.41 -3.75 -11.71
CA VAL A 356 11.46 -4.72 -12.09
C VAL A 356 11.26 -5.23 -13.52
N LYS A 357 10.02 -5.41 -13.99
CA LYS A 357 9.70 -5.77 -15.36
C LYS A 357 9.83 -4.60 -16.36
N GLY A 358 10.32 -3.45 -15.93
CA GLY A 358 10.46 -2.27 -16.81
C GLY A 358 9.13 -1.64 -17.21
N GLY A 359 8.10 -1.71 -16.38
CA GLY A 359 6.79 -1.09 -16.59
C GLY A 359 5.72 -2.02 -17.17
N SER A 360 6.05 -3.29 -17.45
CA SER A 360 5.06 -4.29 -17.86
C SER A 360 4.37 -4.90 -16.63
N VAL A 361 3.06 -5.09 -16.70
CA VAL A 361 2.23 -5.70 -15.64
C VAL A 361 1.99 -7.17 -15.91
#